data_658fd1e92b4474d0f22be9caacd2ba34
#
_entry.id   658fd1e92b4474d0f22be9caacd2ba34
#
_cell.length_a   1.000
_cell.length_b   1.000
_cell.length_c   1.000
_cell.angle_alpha   90.00
_cell.angle_beta   90.00
_cell.angle_gamma   90.00
#
_symmetry.space_group_name_H-M   'P 1'
#
loop_
_entity.id
_entity.type
_entity.pdbx_description
1 polymer ?
#
loop_
_entity_poly.entity_id
_entity_poly.type
_entity_poly.pdbx_seq_one_letter_code
_entity_poly.pdbx_strand_id
1 'polypeptide(L)'
;TLFLLDSLLARSPLRGPTDCQTGSFLALEGVFDVIRPCANPSTLRAISRPMLRWVEGGKKGGDGSVMEPAEFSLFAGVDPGEVPKLLARFDAHEESFEKGELLFREGDVPHEVGLVLSGVLHVMQDDFWGNASIVSEVGEGDLFGASSACDPVPALDTHGLALVPTRALYLDTGRILNPPPGAPACHVRALANFARMLAGKYAVLNRKITHTAKRTTRGKVLSYLSEQAALAGSDLFAIPFNRQQLADYLGVDRSALSTELSRMQRDGLIAYKKSHFVLNHSQSDE
;
A
#
# COMPACT_ATOMS: atom_id res chain seq x y z
N THR A 1 -6.11 35.44 -19.76
CA THR A 1 -6.97 36.22 -18.86
C THR A 1 -6.50 35.99 -17.44
N LEU A 2 -5.43 36.68 -17.11
CA LEU A 2 -4.99 36.93 -15.73
C LEU A 2 -5.86 38.10 -15.21
N PHE A 3 -6.32 38.01 -14.02
CA PHE A 3 -6.83 39.02 -13.07
C PHE A 3 -8.03 38.44 -12.34
N LEU A 4 -7.83 38.13 -11.06
CA LEU A 4 -8.78 38.09 -9.95
C LEU A 4 -8.39 37.00 -8.94
N LEU A 5 -7.33 37.27 -8.16
CA LEU A 5 -7.08 36.57 -6.88
C LEU A 5 -6.14 37.37 -5.99
N ASP A 6 -6.49 38.65 -5.83
CA ASP A 6 -5.83 39.57 -4.88
C ASP A 6 -6.93 40.25 -4.05
N SER A 7 -7.45 39.53 -3.06
CA SER A 7 -8.13 40.20 -1.91
C SER A 7 -8.71 39.17 -0.96
N LEU A 8 -7.87 38.54 -0.12
CA LEU A 8 -8.31 37.89 1.14
C LEU A 8 -7.12 37.49 2.02
N LEU A 9 -6.15 38.39 2.15
CA LEU A 9 -5.14 38.28 3.22
C LEU A 9 -4.94 39.67 3.86
N ALA A 10 -5.80 39.99 4.78
CA ALA A 10 -5.55 41.10 5.67
C ALA A 10 -5.99 40.77 7.11
N ARG A 11 -4.97 40.77 7.97
CA ARG A 11 -4.98 41.10 9.41
C ARG A 11 -5.28 40.00 10.41
N SER A 12 -4.23 39.59 11.12
CA SER A 12 -4.08 39.98 12.54
C SER A 12 -2.64 39.75 13.03
N PRO A 13 -2.11 40.60 13.87
CA PRO A 13 -0.70 40.60 14.27
C PRO A 13 -0.51 39.81 15.58
N LEU A 14 0.54 38.97 15.63
CA LEU A 14 1.02 38.45 16.90
C LEU A 14 2.46 38.86 17.15
N ARG A 15 2.66 39.27 18.38
CA ARG A 15 3.85 39.89 18.98
C ARG A 15 5.04 38.93 18.99
N GLY A 16 6.21 39.53 18.93
CA GLY A 16 7.52 38.95 18.81
C GLY A 16 8.06 38.25 20.08
N PRO A 17 9.36 37.98 20.07
CA PRO A 17 9.97 36.79 20.62
C PRO A 17 10.59 36.99 21.98
N THR A 18 10.69 35.94 22.81
CA THR A 18 11.81 35.73 23.73
C THR A 18 11.76 34.33 24.34
N ASP A 19 12.94 33.75 24.49
CA ASP A 19 13.30 32.62 25.34
C ASP A 19 12.95 31.20 24.85
N CYS A 20 13.89 30.71 24.02
CA CYS A 20 14.06 29.30 23.76
C CYS A 20 15.38 28.82 24.36
N GLN A 21 15.37 28.33 25.58
CA GLN A 21 16.41 27.44 26.09
C GLN A 21 15.83 26.42 27.08
N THR A 22 16.15 25.14 26.82
CA THR A 22 15.98 23.99 27.72
C THR A 22 14.56 23.61 28.15
N GLY A 23 13.79 22.92 27.26
CA GLY A 23 12.48 22.39 27.65
C GLY A 23 11.87 21.37 26.70
N SER A 24 12.59 20.93 25.67
CA SER A 24 11.98 20.26 24.52
C SER A 24 11.52 18.81 24.75
N PHE A 25 11.86 18.14 25.83
CA PHE A 25 11.53 16.71 26.02
C PHE A 25 10.21 16.48 26.78
N LEU A 26 9.80 17.40 27.62
CA LEU A 26 8.54 17.28 28.38
C LEU A 26 7.32 17.79 27.61
N ALA A 27 7.51 18.67 26.63
CA ALA A 27 6.41 19.20 25.79
C ALA A 27 5.82 18.15 24.83
N LEU A 28 6.60 17.14 24.44
CA LEU A 28 6.13 16.10 23.51
C LEU A 28 5.23 15.05 24.19
N GLU A 29 5.41 14.75 25.46
CA GLU A 29 4.52 13.83 26.16
C GLU A 29 3.10 14.42 26.33
N GLY A 30 3.00 15.72 26.57
CA GLY A 30 1.70 16.42 26.67
C GLY A 30 0.95 16.53 25.33
N VAL A 31 1.67 16.62 24.22
CA VAL A 31 1.07 16.70 22.88
C VAL A 31 0.47 15.35 22.47
N PHE A 32 1.09 14.24 22.85
CA PHE A 32 0.54 12.90 22.57
C PHE A 32 -0.73 12.58 23.39
N ASP A 33 -0.88 13.17 24.57
CA ASP A 33 -2.05 12.92 25.42
C ASP A 33 -3.26 13.86 25.10
N VAL A 34 -3.00 15.04 24.54
CA VAL A 34 -4.06 16.02 24.20
C VAL A 34 -4.75 15.71 22.87
N ILE A 35 -4.12 14.96 21.97
CA ILE A 35 -4.66 14.71 20.62
C ILE A 35 -5.57 13.46 20.56
N ARG A 36 -5.71 12.69 21.63
CA ARG A 36 -6.60 11.52 21.68
C ARG A 36 -8.08 11.76 21.36
N PRO A 37 -8.70 12.94 21.55
CA PRO A 37 -10.13 13.11 21.28
C PRO A 37 -10.51 13.65 19.90
N CYS A 38 -9.60 14.14 19.06
CA CYS A 38 -9.96 14.89 17.84
C CYS A 38 -9.82 14.17 16.52
N ALA A 39 -9.32 12.94 16.50
CA ALA A 39 -9.28 12.15 15.28
C ALA A 39 -10.64 11.48 15.05
N ASN A 40 -11.47 12.07 14.22
CA ASN A 40 -12.75 11.49 13.80
C ASN A 40 -12.47 10.21 12.96
N PRO A 41 -12.89 9.02 13.41
CA PRO A 41 -12.61 7.75 12.72
C PRO A 41 -13.21 7.66 11.30
N SER A 42 -14.18 8.52 10.98
CA SER A 42 -14.85 8.53 9.68
C SER A 42 -14.05 9.21 8.59
N THR A 43 -13.16 10.15 8.90
CA THR A 43 -12.33 10.85 7.89
C THR A 43 -11.13 10.01 7.46
N LEU A 44 -10.64 9.10 8.31
CA LEU A 44 -9.58 8.16 8.00
C LEU A 44 -10.04 7.00 7.10
N ARG A 45 -11.34 6.75 7.01
CA ARG A 45 -11.90 5.64 6.21
C ARG A 45 -11.99 5.91 4.71
N ALA A 46 -11.93 7.15 4.26
CA ALA A 46 -12.22 7.50 2.86
C ALA A 46 -11.01 7.49 1.92
N ILE A 47 -9.78 7.64 2.42
CA ILE A 47 -8.61 7.93 1.57
C ILE A 47 -7.54 6.82 1.55
N SER A 48 -7.59 5.85 2.47
CA SER A 48 -6.46 4.92 2.65
C SER A 48 -6.79 3.44 2.71
N ARG A 49 -7.96 3.02 2.21
CA ARG A 49 -8.34 1.60 2.24
C ARG A 49 -7.34 0.64 1.56
N PRO A 50 -6.63 0.96 0.45
CA PRO A 50 -5.65 0.04 -0.11
C PRO A 50 -4.32 0.00 0.66
N MET A 51 -3.91 1.11 1.30
CA MET A 51 -2.60 1.20 1.96
C MET A 51 -2.62 0.78 3.44
N LEU A 52 -3.74 0.98 4.13
CA LEU A 52 -3.89 0.56 5.53
C LEU A 52 -3.97 -0.97 5.69
N ARG A 53 -4.39 -1.68 4.65
CA ARG A 53 -4.46 -3.15 4.69
C ARG A 53 -3.08 -3.82 4.68
N TRP A 54 -2.07 -3.14 4.13
CA TRP A 54 -0.69 -3.63 4.12
C TRP A 54 -0.01 -3.63 5.49
N VAL A 55 -0.63 -2.96 6.46
CA VAL A 55 0.00 -2.63 7.73
C VAL A 55 -0.67 -3.23 8.93
N GLU A 56 -1.93 -3.45 8.85
CA GLU A 56 -2.63 -4.24 9.86
C GLU A 56 -2.31 -5.72 9.61
N GLY A 57 -1.07 -6.11 9.85
CA GLY A 57 -0.68 -7.50 9.98
C GLY A 57 -1.72 -8.22 10.82
N GLY A 58 -2.61 -8.96 10.18
CA GLY A 58 -3.46 -9.97 10.77
C GLY A 58 -4.14 -9.58 12.08
N LYS A 59 -4.89 -8.50 12.15
CA LYS A 59 -6.01 -8.50 13.07
C LYS A 59 -7.08 -9.39 12.44
N LYS A 60 -7.16 -10.60 12.94
CA LYS A 60 -8.27 -11.51 12.80
C LYS A 60 -9.56 -10.70 12.79
N GLY A 61 -10.25 -10.60 11.64
CA GLY A 61 -11.67 -10.39 11.63
C GLY A 61 -12.24 -11.52 12.49
N GLY A 62 -12.69 -11.17 13.67
CA GLY A 62 -13.35 -12.12 14.53
C GLY A 62 -14.76 -12.33 14.03
N ASP A 63 -14.89 -13.08 13.03
CA ASP A 63 -16.02 -13.89 12.61
C ASP A 63 -15.56 -14.63 11.36
N GLY A 64 -15.65 -15.95 11.35
CA GLY A 64 -15.18 -16.80 10.25
C GLY A 64 -16.05 -16.70 8.98
N SER A 65 -16.58 -15.55 8.66
CA SER A 65 -17.27 -15.28 7.40
C SER A 65 -16.25 -15.10 6.29
N VAL A 66 -16.22 -16.07 5.39
CA VAL A 66 -15.48 -15.99 4.13
C VAL A 66 -16.13 -14.88 3.29
N MET A 67 -15.35 -13.89 2.85
CA MET A 67 -15.86 -12.86 1.94
C MET A 67 -16.33 -13.50 0.63
N GLU A 68 -17.54 -13.14 0.22
CA GLU A 68 -18.08 -13.58 -1.06
C GLU A 68 -17.44 -12.82 -2.22
N PRO A 69 -17.28 -13.43 -3.41
CA PRO A 69 -16.67 -12.78 -4.57
C PRO A 69 -17.23 -11.38 -4.88
N ALA A 70 -18.52 -11.14 -4.63
CA ALA A 70 -19.18 -9.86 -4.85
C ALA A 70 -18.66 -8.71 -3.97
N GLU A 71 -18.00 -9.00 -2.86
CA GLU A 71 -17.49 -8.00 -1.91
C GLU A 71 -16.10 -7.44 -2.31
N PHE A 72 -15.42 -8.09 -3.26
CA PHE A 72 -14.10 -7.66 -3.69
C PHE A 72 -14.14 -6.47 -4.65
N SER A 73 -13.06 -5.68 -4.64
CA SER A 73 -12.91 -4.47 -5.45
C SER A 73 -13.10 -4.71 -6.95
N LEU A 74 -12.82 -5.91 -7.44
CA LEU A 74 -13.02 -6.31 -8.84
C LEU A 74 -14.51 -6.22 -9.24
N PHE A 75 -15.41 -6.55 -8.33
CA PHE A 75 -16.87 -6.53 -8.56
C PHE A 75 -17.56 -5.31 -7.95
N ALA A 76 -16.80 -4.30 -7.52
CA ALA A 76 -17.38 -3.10 -6.93
C ALA A 76 -18.37 -2.40 -7.88
N GLY A 77 -19.62 -2.19 -7.40
CA GLY A 77 -20.69 -1.56 -8.19
C GLY A 77 -21.30 -2.45 -9.28
N VAL A 78 -21.03 -3.74 -9.24
CA VAL A 78 -21.76 -4.77 -9.98
C VAL A 78 -22.90 -5.27 -9.08
N ASP A 79 -24.06 -5.52 -9.67
CA ASP A 79 -25.18 -6.15 -8.95
C ASP A 79 -24.75 -7.54 -8.45
N PRO A 80 -24.90 -7.87 -7.15
CA PRO A 80 -24.52 -9.18 -6.62
C PRO A 80 -25.13 -10.37 -7.37
N GLY A 81 -26.35 -10.22 -7.89
CA GLY A 81 -27.02 -11.26 -8.70
C GLY A 81 -26.40 -11.47 -10.08
N GLU A 82 -25.58 -10.51 -10.56
CA GLU A 82 -24.88 -10.64 -11.84
C GLU A 82 -23.44 -11.19 -11.68
N VAL A 83 -22.87 -11.17 -10.48
CA VAL A 83 -21.51 -11.65 -10.22
C VAL A 83 -21.34 -13.12 -10.64
N PRO A 84 -22.24 -14.07 -10.34
CA PRO A 84 -22.10 -15.46 -10.80
C PRO A 84 -22.05 -15.59 -12.32
N LYS A 85 -22.80 -14.75 -13.05
CA LYS A 85 -22.76 -14.72 -14.53
C LYS A 85 -21.44 -14.20 -15.07
N LEU A 86 -20.85 -13.21 -14.39
CA LEU A 86 -19.52 -12.70 -14.73
C LEU A 86 -18.43 -13.75 -14.46
N LEU A 87 -18.50 -14.44 -13.32
CA LEU A 87 -17.58 -15.51 -12.98
C LEU A 87 -17.60 -16.60 -14.05
N ALA A 88 -18.79 -17.06 -14.44
CA ALA A 88 -18.94 -18.02 -15.53
C ALA A 88 -18.40 -17.49 -16.88
N ARG A 89 -18.57 -16.19 -17.15
CA ARG A 89 -18.06 -15.55 -18.37
C ARG A 89 -16.54 -15.43 -18.38
N PHE A 90 -15.93 -15.19 -17.24
CA PHE A 90 -14.48 -15.10 -17.07
C PHE A 90 -13.81 -16.46 -16.86
N ASP A 91 -14.56 -17.55 -17.01
CA ASP A 91 -14.10 -18.93 -16.78
C ASP A 91 -13.49 -19.10 -15.38
N ALA A 92 -14.14 -18.49 -14.40
CA ALA A 92 -13.63 -18.42 -13.07
C ALA A 92 -13.66 -19.78 -12.37
N HIS A 93 -12.58 -20.12 -11.68
CA HIS A 93 -12.52 -21.28 -10.79
C HIS A 93 -11.77 -20.95 -9.52
N GLU A 94 -12.11 -21.64 -8.43
CA GLU A 94 -11.44 -21.46 -7.15
C GLU A 94 -10.48 -22.62 -6.88
N GLU A 95 -9.33 -22.27 -6.28
CA GLU A 95 -8.38 -23.23 -5.75
C GLU A 95 -8.03 -22.92 -4.31
N SER A 96 -7.71 -23.96 -3.56
CA SER A 96 -7.30 -23.87 -2.15
C SER A 96 -5.91 -24.45 -2.01
N PHE A 97 -5.07 -23.75 -1.24
CA PHE A 97 -3.68 -24.08 -1.00
C PHE A 97 -3.41 -24.15 0.49
N GLU A 98 -2.71 -25.19 0.91
CA GLU A 98 -2.21 -25.29 2.27
C GLU A 98 -0.97 -24.42 2.46
N LYS A 99 -0.63 -24.14 3.71
CA LYS A 99 0.60 -23.41 4.03
C LYS A 99 1.83 -24.12 3.45
N GLY A 100 2.62 -23.40 2.66
CA GLY A 100 3.83 -23.91 2.01
C GLY A 100 3.59 -24.49 0.62
N GLU A 101 2.36 -24.50 0.11
CA GLU A 101 2.06 -24.90 -1.26
C GLU A 101 2.31 -23.73 -2.23
N LEU A 102 2.65 -24.09 -3.46
CA LEU A 102 2.88 -23.13 -4.55
C LEU A 102 1.59 -22.89 -5.34
N LEU A 103 1.21 -21.62 -5.48
CA LEU A 103 0.07 -21.21 -6.30
C LEU A 103 0.44 -21.14 -7.78
N PHE A 104 1.69 -20.82 -8.09
CA PHE A 104 2.25 -20.80 -9.43
C PHE A 104 3.78 -20.97 -9.34
N ARG A 105 4.42 -21.37 -10.42
CA ARG A 105 5.85 -21.70 -10.48
C ARG A 105 6.58 -20.85 -11.50
N GLU A 106 7.87 -20.67 -11.28
CA GLU A 106 8.78 -20.21 -12.31
C GLU A 106 8.68 -21.13 -13.54
N GLY A 107 8.64 -20.54 -14.73
CA GLY A 107 8.46 -21.25 -16.00
C GLY A 107 7.01 -21.41 -16.45
N ASP A 108 6.03 -21.17 -15.58
CA ASP A 108 4.62 -21.19 -15.98
C ASP A 108 4.31 -20.05 -16.95
N VAL A 109 3.37 -20.29 -17.88
CA VAL A 109 2.84 -19.27 -18.80
C VAL A 109 1.36 -19.06 -18.47
N PRO A 110 1.04 -18.18 -17.51
CA PRO A 110 -0.34 -18.00 -17.07
C PRO A 110 -1.17 -17.24 -18.10
N HIS A 111 -2.40 -17.71 -18.30
CA HIS A 111 -3.45 -16.97 -19.03
C HIS A 111 -4.50 -16.40 -18.09
N GLU A 112 -4.32 -16.66 -16.79
CA GLU A 112 -5.28 -16.30 -15.74
C GLU A 112 -4.64 -15.38 -14.72
N VAL A 113 -5.44 -14.45 -14.22
CA VAL A 113 -5.10 -13.64 -13.08
C VAL A 113 -5.73 -14.24 -11.83
N GLY A 114 -4.96 -14.33 -10.74
CA GLY A 114 -5.47 -14.77 -9.46
C GLY A 114 -5.93 -13.59 -8.59
N LEU A 115 -7.05 -13.76 -7.91
CA LEU A 115 -7.58 -12.89 -6.85
C LEU A 115 -7.57 -13.66 -5.53
N VAL A 116 -6.87 -13.17 -4.53
CA VAL A 116 -6.85 -13.81 -3.20
C VAL A 116 -8.19 -13.59 -2.51
N LEU A 117 -8.92 -14.67 -2.26
CA LEU A 117 -10.18 -14.64 -1.52
C LEU A 117 -9.97 -14.65 -0.01
N SER A 118 -8.97 -15.39 0.46
CA SER A 118 -8.54 -15.42 1.85
C SER A 118 -7.10 -15.92 1.94
N GLY A 119 -6.38 -15.50 2.97
CA GLY A 119 -5.00 -15.89 3.19
C GLY A 119 -3.98 -14.87 2.69
N VAL A 120 -2.73 -15.30 2.59
CA VAL A 120 -1.58 -14.47 2.19
C VAL A 120 -0.58 -15.33 1.44
N LEU A 121 -0.04 -14.81 0.34
CA LEU A 121 1.07 -15.44 -0.37
C LEU A 121 2.25 -14.47 -0.52
N HIS A 122 3.45 -15.04 -0.61
CA HIS A 122 4.64 -14.32 -1.08
C HIS A 122 4.90 -14.66 -2.55
N VAL A 123 5.10 -13.63 -3.34
CA VAL A 123 5.72 -13.76 -4.66
C VAL A 123 7.21 -13.69 -4.45
N MET A 124 7.92 -14.75 -4.85
CA MET A 124 9.34 -14.93 -4.63
C MET A 124 10.08 -15.09 -5.95
N GLN A 125 11.34 -14.68 -5.96
CA GLN A 125 12.25 -14.84 -7.08
C GLN A 125 13.54 -15.50 -6.57
N ASP A 126 14.00 -16.53 -7.26
CA ASP A 126 15.26 -17.18 -6.96
C ASP A 126 16.35 -16.57 -7.84
N ASP A 127 17.52 -16.31 -7.24
CA ASP A 127 18.69 -15.89 -8.00
C ASP A 127 19.45 -17.11 -8.57
N PHE A 128 20.43 -16.85 -9.44
CA PHE A 128 21.24 -17.90 -10.06
C PHE A 128 21.93 -18.83 -9.03
N TRP A 129 22.14 -18.38 -7.81
CA TRP A 129 22.75 -19.15 -6.72
C TRP A 129 21.74 -19.88 -5.85
N GLY A 130 20.43 -19.73 -6.12
CA GLY A 130 19.35 -20.36 -5.35
C GLY A 130 18.97 -19.60 -4.07
N ASN A 131 19.34 -18.31 -3.96
CA ASN A 131 18.84 -17.48 -2.87
C ASN A 131 17.47 -16.93 -3.24
N ALA A 132 16.46 -17.25 -2.43
CA ALA A 132 15.11 -16.75 -2.59
C ALA A 132 14.97 -15.34 -2.04
N SER A 133 14.39 -14.43 -2.83
CA SER A 133 14.04 -13.08 -2.40
C SER A 133 12.54 -12.83 -2.51
N ILE A 134 11.96 -12.11 -1.56
CA ILE A 134 10.55 -11.74 -1.57
C ILE A 134 10.38 -10.50 -2.45
N VAL A 135 9.70 -10.67 -3.57
CA VAL A 135 9.35 -9.59 -4.50
C VAL A 135 8.16 -8.79 -3.97
N SER A 136 7.11 -9.51 -3.55
CA SER A 136 5.92 -8.89 -2.97
C SER A 136 5.15 -9.85 -2.08
N GLU A 137 4.38 -9.29 -1.15
CA GLU A 137 3.35 -9.97 -0.38
C GLU A 137 2.00 -9.61 -0.99
N VAL A 138 1.11 -10.59 -1.13
CA VAL A 138 -0.22 -10.45 -1.73
C VAL A 138 -1.23 -11.00 -0.73
N GLY A 139 -2.16 -10.17 -0.32
CA GLY A 139 -3.19 -10.51 0.66
C GLY A 139 -4.58 -10.56 0.06
N GLU A 140 -5.55 -10.81 0.93
CA GLU A 140 -6.97 -10.88 0.59
C GLU A 140 -7.45 -9.64 -0.18
N GLY A 141 -8.13 -9.85 -1.30
CA GLY A 141 -8.61 -8.82 -2.20
C GLY A 141 -7.58 -8.29 -3.20
N ASP A 142 -6.34 -8.78 -3.14
CA ASP A 142 -5.28 -8.41 -4.07
C ASP A 142 -5.20 -9.38 -5.26
N LEU A 143 -4.76 -8.84 -6.41
CA LEU A 143 -4.48 -9.63 -7.61
C LEU A 143 -3.04 -10.14 -7.60
N PHE A 144 -2.79 -11.31 -8.18
CA PHE A 144 -1.45 -11.82 -8.52
C PHE A 144 -1.44 -12.37 -9.95
N GLY A 145 -0.25 -12.54 -10.54
CA GLY A 145 -0.10 -13.06 -11.90
C GLY A 145 -0.52 -12.11 -13.02
N ALA A 146 -1.06 -10.91 -12.71
CA ALA A 146 -1.65 -10.03 -13.69
C ALA A 146 -0.66 -9.49 -14.73
N SER A 147 0.61 -9.28 -14.38
CA SER A 147 1.64 -8.79 -15.31
C SER A 147 1.87 -9.76 -16.46
N SER A 148 1.93 -11.05 -16.17
CA SER A 148 2.20 -12.09 -17.14
C SER A 148 0.96 -12.54 -17.90
N ALA A 149 -0.22 -12.47 -17.25
CA ALA A 149 -1.47 -12.87 -17.89
C ALA A 149 -2.03 -11.81 -18.84
N CYS A 150 -1.64 -10.52 -18.70
CA CYS A 150 -2.14 -9.44 -19.56
C CYS A 150 -1.33 -9.22 -20.83
N ASP A 151 -0.09 -9.66 -20.85
CA ASP A 151 0.82 -9.50 -22.00
C ASP A 151 1.37 -10.88 -22.34
N PRO A 152 1.52 -11.27 -23.61
CA PRO A 152 2.20 -12.50 -24.00
C PRO A 152 3.69 -12.41 -23.66
N VAL A 153 3.99 -12.43 -22.38
CA VAL A 153 5.33 -12.40 -21.81
C VAL A 153 5.85 -13.84 -21.78
N PRO A 154 7.17 -14.04 -21.92
CA PRO A 154 7.79 -15.32 -21.64
C PRO A 154 7.43 -15.80 -20.23
N ALA A 155 7.65 -17.09 -20.00
CA ALA A 155 7.40 -17.77 -18.74
C ALA A 155 7.73 -16.92 -17.49
N LEU A 156 6.99 -17.12 -16.41
CA LEU A 156 7.22 -16.44 -15.11
C LEU A 156 8.66 -16.65 -14.65
N ASP A 157 9.26 -15.60 -14.12
CA ASP A 157 10.55 -15.61 -13.43
C ASP A 157 10.40 -15.63 -11.91
N THR A 158 9.18 -15.86 -11.42
CA THR A 158 8.81 -15.86 -10.03
C THR A 158 7.91 -17.05 -9.70
N HIS A 159 7.82 -17.38 -8.41
CA HIS A 159 6.88 -18.36 -7.90
C HIS A 159 6.06 -17.77 -6.74
N GLY A 160 4.85 -18.30 -6.51
CA GLY A 160 3.95 -17.88 -5.46
C GLY A 160 3.82 -18.91 -4.36
N LEU A 161 4.19 -18.58 -3.11
CA LEU A 161 4.18 -19.47 -1.95
C LEU A 161 3.12 -19.04 -0.93
N ALA A 162 2.18 -19.94 -0.59
CA ALA A 162 1.19 -19.70 0.46
C ALA A 162 1.84 -19.64 1.86
N LEU A 163 1.65 -18.54 2.60
CA LEU A 163 2.17 -18.40 3.96
C LEU A 163 1.25 -18.98 5.03
N VAL A 164 -0.01 -19.06 4.71
CA VAL A 164 -1.12 -19.60 5.52
C VAL A 164 -2.06 -20.32 4.58
N PRO A 165 -3.02 -21.11 5.05
CA PRO A 165 -4.07 -21.66 4.17
C PRO A 165 -4.70 -20.53 3.37
N THR A 166 -4.66 -20.64 2.04
CA THR A 166 -5.00 -19.56 1.10
C THR A 166 -6.00 -20.08 0.08
N ARG A 167 -7.04 -19.28 -0.20
CA ARG A 167 -7.99 -19.52 -1.29
C ARG A 167 -7.82 -18.44 -2.34
N ALA A 168 -7.79 -18.85 -3.59
CA ALA A 168 -7.65 -17.95 -4.73
C ALA A 168 -8.73 -18.21 -5.78
N LEU A 169 -9.20 -17.16 -6.41
CA LEU A 169 -10.10 -17.19 -7.56
C LEU A 169 -9.27 -16.87 -8.80
N TYR A 170 -9.20 -17.79 -9.73
CA TYR A 170 -8.54 -17.62 -11.03
C TYR A 170 -9.56 -17.15 -12.07
N LEU A 171 -9.15 -16.24 -12.93
CA LEU A 171 -9.99 -15.60 -13.93
C LEU A 171 -9.22 -15.49 -15.24
N ASP A 172 -9.81 -15.93 -16.35
CA ASP A 172 -9.22 -15.78 -17.69
C ASP A 172 -9.08 -14.31 -18.07
N THR A 173 -7.85 -13.84 -18.16
CA THR A 173 -7.51 -12.45 -18.42
C THR A 173 -7.93 -12.03 -19.82
N GLY A 174 -7.82 -12.93 -20.81
CA GLY A 174 -8.26 -12.66 -22.18
C GLY A 174 -9.75 -12.39 -22.24
N ARG A 175 -10.54 -13.13 -21.47
CA ARG A 175 -12.00 -12.93 -21.40
C ARG A 175 -12.37 -11.64 -20.65
N ILE A 176 -11.59 -11.21 -19.66
CA ILE A 176 -11.80 -9.93 -18.98
C ILE A 176 -11.52 -8.77 -19.94
N LEU A 177 -10.36 -8.83 -20.63
CA LEU A 177 -9.85 -7.72 -21.46
C LEU A 177 -10.56 -7.58 -22.80
N ASN A 178 -11.15 -8.64 -23.32
CA ASN A 178 -11.81 -8.66 -24.62
C ASN A 178 -13.32 -8.88 -24.51
N PRO A 179 -14.09 -7.86 -24.07
CA PRO A 179 -15.54 -7.98 -24.01
C PRO A 179 -16.12 -8.19 -25.41
N PRO A 180 -17.01 -9.18 -25.60
CA PRO A 180 -17.63 -9.41 -26.90
C PRO A 180 -18.55 -8.23 -27.28
N PRO A 181 -18.87 -8.05 -28.57
CA PRO A 181 -19.87 -7.07 -29.00
C PRO A 181 -21.18 -7.25 -28.25
N GLY A 182 -21.70 -6.16 -27.66
CA GLY A 182 -22.90 -6.21 -26.82
C GLY A 182 -22.68 -6.78 -25.42
N ALA A 183 -21.45 -6.79 -24.91
CA ALA A 183 -21.16 -7.20 -23.53
C ALA A 183 -22.04 -6.41 -22.53
N PRO A 184 -22.55 -7.06 -21.48
CA PRO A 184 -23.38 -6.40 -20.47
C PRO A 184 -22.59 -5.35 -19.69
N ALA A 185 -23.31 -4.34 -19.17
CA ALA A 185 -22.68 -3.24 -18.41
C ALA A 185 -21.86 -3.72 -17.21
N CYS A 186 -22.23 -4.82 -16.58
CA CYS A 186 -21.48 -5.44 -15.49
C CYS A 186 -20.07 -5.89 -15.93
N HIS A 187 -19.90 -6.41 -17.16
CA HIS A 187 -18.59 -6.77 -17.71
C HIS A 187 -17.70 -5.54 -17.86
N VAL A 188 -18.23 -4.48 -18.47
CA VAL A 188 -17.51 -3.21 -18.64
C VAL A 188 -17.12 -2.62 -17.27
N ARG A 189 -17.99 -2.76 -16.27
CA ARG A 189 -17.72 -2.35 -14.90
C ARG A 189 -16.57 -3.14 -14.29
N ALA A 190 -16.60 -4.46 -14.39
CA ALA A 190 -15.54 -5.34 -13.88
C ALA A 190 -14.20 -5.04 -14.58
N LEU A 191 -14.18 -4.86 -15.88
CA LEU A 191 -12.99 -4.44 -16.65
C LEU A 191 -12.43 -3.10 -16.15
N ALA A 192 -13.31 -2.11 -15.93
CA ALA A 192 -12.88 -0.82 -15.38
C ALA A 192 -12.31 -0.94 -13.96
N ASN A 193 -12.87 -1.81 -13.14
CA ASN A 193 -12.36 -2.09 -11.80
C ASN A 193 -11.01 -2.80 -11.86
N PHE A 194 -10.85 -3.79 -12.74
CA PHE A 194 -9.59 -4.47 -12.99
C PHE A 194 -8.49 -3.48 -13.38
N ALA A 195 -8.76 -2.59 -14.33
CA ALA A 195 -7.83 -1.54 -14.72
C ALA A 195 -7.45 -0.61 -13.54
N ARG A 196 -8.41 -0.24 -12.68
CA ARG A 196 -8.13 0.56 -11.47
C ARG A 196 -7.26 -0.20 -10.47
N MET A 197 -7.48 -1.50 -10.29
CA MET A 197 -6.65 -2.33 -9.40
C MET A 197 -5.20 -2.39 -9.92
N LEU A 198 -5.00 -2.57 -11.23
CA LEU A 198 -3.66 -2.53 -11.85
C LEU A 198 -3.01 -1.15 -11.71
N ALA A 199 -3.74 -0.08 -11.97
CA ALA A 199 -3.25 1.29 -11.78
C ALA A 199 -2.85 1.57 -10.33
N GLY A 200 -3.62 1.05 -9.35
CA GLY A 200 -3.31 1.13 -7.93
C GLY A 200 -1.99 0.42 -7.60
N LYS A 201 -1.78 -0.79 -8.10
CA LYS A 201 -0.51 -1.53 -7.93
C LYS A 201 0.67 -0.79 -8.55
N TYR A 202 0.51 -0.28 -9.76
CA TYR A 202 1.54 0.53 -10.43
C TYR A 202 1.92 1.77 -9.61
N ALA A 203 0.91 2.48 -9.06
CA ALA A 203 1.17 3.64 -8.21
C ALA A 203 1.98 3.29 -6.95
N VAL A 204 1.68 2.16 -6.29
CA VAL A 204 2.44 1.67 -5.13
C VAL A 204 3.89 1.35 -5.51
N LEU A 205 4.11 0.66 -6.62
CA LEU A 205 5.46 0.34 -7.12
C LEU A 205 6.26 1.61 -7.45
N ASN A 206 5.67 2.57 -8.13
CA ASN A 206 6.31 3.84 -8.44
C ASN A 206 6.74 4.61 -7.20
N ARG A 207 5.91 4.64 -6.16
CA ARG A 207 6.28 5.27 -4.88
C ARG A 207 7.48 4.56 -4.25
N LYS A 208 7.46 3.23 -4.19
CA LYS A 208 8.60 2.45 -3.67
C LYS A 208 9.88 2.76 -4.44
N ILE A 209 9.82 2.80 -5.78
CA ILE A 209 10.96 3.18 -6.63
C ILE A 209 11.44 4.59 -6.29
N THR A 210 10.54 5.57 -6.17
CA THR A 210 10.88 6.96 -5.84
C THR A 210 11.64 7.06 -4.52
N HIS A 211 11.24 6.29 -3.50
CA HIS A 211 11.92 6.29 -2.20
C HIS A 211 13.27 5.56 -2.27
N THR A 212 13.29 4.37 -2.89
CA THR A 212 14.49 3.52 -2.93
C THR A 212 15.57 4.03 -3.88
N ALA A 213 15.22 4.81 -4.89
CA ALA A 213 16.15 5.43 -5.83
C ALA A 213 17.02 6.56 -5.21
N LYS A 214 16.67 7.05 -4.02
CA LYS A 214 17.52 8.02 -3.31
C LYS A 214 18.85 7.39 -2.92
N ARG A 215 19.97 8.12 -3.12
CA ARG A 215 21.32 7.59 -2.90
C ARG A 215 21.65 7.32 -1.44
N THR A 216 21.08 8.09 -0.51
CA THR A 216 21.42 8.00 0.92
C THR A 216 20.26 7.47 1.73
N THR A 217 20.55 6.78 2.83
CA THR A 217 19.52 6.32 3.80
C THR A 217 18.67 7.48 4.29
N ARG A 218 19.28 8.64 4.59
CA ARG A 218 18.56 9.88 4.95
C ARG A 218 17.58 10.31 3.87
N GLY A 219 18.01 10.37 2.62
CA GLY A 219 17.16 10.74 1.49
C GLY A 219 15.99 9.77 1.27
N LYS A 220 16.23 8.46 1.44
CA LYS A 220 15.18 7.44 1.37
C LYS A 220 14.14 7.65 2.47
N VAL A 221 14.58 7.82 3.71
CA VAL A 221 13.72 8.05 4.88
C VAL A 221 12.91 9.34 4.73
N LEU A 222 13.55 10.45 4.40
CA LEU A 222 12.85 11.74 4.22
C LEU A 222 11.83 11.65 3.10
N SER A 223 12.18 11.06 1.97
CA SER A 223 11.24 10.87 0.85
C SER A 223 9.99 10.09 1.26
N TYR A 224 10.16 9.02 2.03
CA TYR A 224 9.06 8.22 2.55
C TYR A 224 8.22 8.99 3.58
N LEU A 225 8.86 9.59 4.60
CA LEU A 225 8.15 10.31 5.66
C LEU A 225 7.40 11.53 5.13
N SER A 226 7.98 12.27 4.15
CA SER A 226 7.31 13.41 3.51
C SER A 226 6.04 12.98 2.77
N GLU A 227 6.06 11.83 2.10
CA GLU A 227 4.84 11.30 1.47
C GLU A 227 3.80 10.90 2.52
N GLN A 228 4.21 10.25 3.62
CA GLN A 228 3.28 9.88 4.69
C GLN A 228 2.63 11.10 5.35
N ALA A 229 3.39 12.17 5.57
CA ALA A 229 2.86 13.45 6.06
C ALA A 229 1.85 14.05 5.08
N ALA A 230 2.17 14.07 3.78
CA ALA A 230 1.27 14.57 2.75
C ALA A 230 -0.04 13.76 2.68
N LEU A 231 0.05 12.43 2.78
CA LEU A 231 -1.13 11.54 2.80
C LEU A 231 -1.97 11.73 4.07
N ALA A 232 -1.33 11.98 5.21
CA ALA A 232 -2.01 12.26 6.47
C ALA A 232 -2.60 13.68 6.54
N GLY A 233 -2.14 14.59 5.66
CA GLY A 233 -2.47 16.02 5.73
C GLY A 233 -1.97 16.67 7.02
N SER A 234 -0.92 16.15 7.64
CA SER A 234 -0.41 16.57 8.95
C SER A 234 1.06 16.20 9.09
N ASP A 235 1.82 17.06 9.73
CA ASP A 235 3.21 16.79 10.10
C ASP A 235 3.35 15.71 11.18
N LEU A 236 2.30 15.47 11.96
CA LEU A 236 2.19 14.38 12.93
C LEU A 236 1.38 13.23 12.33
N PHE A 237 2.03 12.08 12.16
CA PHE A 237 1.41 10.90 11.55
C PHE A 237 2.00 9.61 12.11
N ALA A 238 1.29 8.51 11.88
CA ALA A 238 1.77 7.17 12.18
C ALA A 238 2.09 6.44 10.88
N ILE A 239 3.21 5.72 10.88
CA ILE A 239 3.53 4.81 9.80
C ILE A 239 3.15 3.38 10.18
N PRO A 240 2.85 2.60 9.19
CA PRO A 240 2.42 1.21 9.36
C PRO A 240 3.55 0.25 9.69
N PHE A 241 4.75 0.59 9.38
CA PHE A 241 5.90 -0.30 9.48
C PHE A 241 6.54 -0.28 10.89
N ASN A 242 6.93 -1.45 11.38
CA ASN A 242 7.95 -1.53 12.42
C ASN A 242 9.35 -1.23 11.82
N ARG A 243 10.40 -1.24 12.65
CA ARG A 243 11.77 -0.88 12.19
C ARG A 243 12.33 -1.83 11.15
N GLN A 244 12.08 -3.13 11.28
CA GLN A 244 12.53 -4.11 10.29
C GLN A 244 11.79 -3.90 8.97
N GLN A 245 10.48 -3.84 9.02
CA GLN A 245 9.64 -3.64 7.84
C GLN A 245 9.97 -2.34 7.08
N LEU A 246 10.23 -1.23 7.81
CA LEU A 246 10.66 0.02 7.18
C LEU A 246 12.04 -0.11 6.51
N ALA A 247 12.97 -0.82 7.14
CA ALA A 247 14.29 -1.07 6.56
C ALA A 247 14.18 -1.92 5.29
N ASP A 248 13.40 -2.97 5.33
CA ASP A 248 13.13 -3.86 4.18
C ASP A 248 12.44 -3.10 3.04
N TYR A 249 11.43 -2.28 3.37
CA TYR A 249 10.72 -1.44 2.40
C TYR A 249 11.65 -0.46 1.68
N LEU A 250 12.56 0.19 2.41
CA LEU A 250 13.51 1.17 1.87
C LEU A 250 14.77 0.53 1.26
N GLY A 251 14.93 -0.79 1.39
CA GLY A 251 16.13 -1.50 0.94
C GLY A 251 17.39 -0.98 1.63
N VAL A 252 17.39 -0.95 2.97
CA VAL A 252 18.52 -0.53 3.80
C VAL A 252 18.67 -1.47 4.99
N ASP A 253 19.88 -1.55 5.55
CA ASP A 253 20.11 -2.30 6.77
C ASP A 253 19.38 -1.66 7.96
N ARG A 254 18.78 -2.50 8.84
CA ARG A 254 18.03 -2.07 10.02
C ARG A 254 18.86 -1.22 10.98
N SER A 255 20.15 -1.56 11.17
CA SER A 255 21.03 -0.82 12.06
C SER A 255 21.39 0.54 11.46
N ALA A 256 21.65 0.60 10.16
CA ALA A 256 21.87 1.84 9.43
C ALA A 256 20.65 2.76 9.48
N LEU A 257 19.44 2.21 9.29
CA LEU A 257 18.19 2.95 9.44
C LEU A 257 18.03 3.54 10.84
N SER A 258 18.25 2.73 11.89
CA SER A 258 18.10 3.17 13.28
C SER A 258 19.11 4.27 13.64
N THR A 259 20.34 4.14 13.17
CA THR A 259 21.39 5.15 13.35
C THR A 259 21.00 6.46 12.65
N GLU A 260 20.50 6.38 11.43
CA GLU A 260 20.13 7.56 10.66
C GLU A 260 18.92 8.29 11.26
N LEU A 261 17.88 7.55 11.69
CA LEU A 261 16.73 8.15 12.37
C LEU A 261 17.14 8.89 13.65
N SER A 262 18.10 8.33 14.42
CA SER A 262 18.62 8.98 15.61
C SER A 262 19.44 10.24 15.29
N ARG A 263 20.14 10.26 14.14
CA ARG A 263 20.83 11.48 13.64
C ARG A 263 19.82 12.53 13.21
N MET A 264 18.82 12.17 12.42
CA MET A 264 17.77 13.07 11.96
C MET A 264 16.99 13.69 13.12
N GLN A 265 16.78 12.94 14.20
CA GLN A 265 16.16 13.46 15.42
C GLN A 265 17.06 14.46 16.14
N ARG A 266 18.37 14.20 16.24
CA ARG A 266 19.33 15.16 16.82
C ARG A 266 19.49 16.42 15.97
N ASP A 267 19.40 16.28 14.64
CA ASP A 267 19.44 17.38 13.68
C ASP A 267 18.13 18.20 13.70
N GLY A 268 17.13 17.79 14.48
CA GLY A 268 15.84 18.47 14.59
C GLY A 268 14.91 18.29 13.38
N LEU A 269 15.25 17.44 12.41
CA LEU A 269 14.45 17.23 11.20
C LEU A 269 13.17 16.44 11.49
N ILE A 270 13.23 15.50 12.43
CA ILE A 270 12.11 14.66 12.83
C ILE A 270 12.06 14.49 14.35
N ALA A 271 10.87 14.24 14.87
CA ALA A 271 10.70 13.60 16.18
C ALA A 271 9.94 12.31 15.98
N TYR A 272 10.25 11.26 16.75
CA TYR A 272 9.52 10.01 16.63
C TYR A 272 9.48 9.21 17.93
N LYS A 273 8.39 8.43 18.10
CA LYS A 273 8.23 7.44 19.16
C LYS A 273 7.58 6.19 18.55
N LYS A 274 8.35 5.08 18.46
CA LYS A 274 7.93 3.84 17.77
C LYS A 274 7.58 4.11 16.29
N SER A 275 6.31 3.98 15.89
CA SER A 275 5.80 4.20 14.54
C SER A 275 5.19 5.58 14.32
N HIS A 276 5.16 6.45 15.34
CA HIS A 276 4.65 7.82 15.22
C HIS A 276 5.80 8.76 14.93
N PHE A 277 5.58 9.67 13.97
CA PHE A 277 6.57 10.63 13.50
C PHE A 277 5.99 12.03 13.48
N VAL A 278 6.87 13.00 13.70
CA VAL A 278 6.62 14.41 13.43
C VAL A 278 7.72 14.86 12.46
N LEU A 279 7.33 15.46 11.35
CA LEU A 279 8.26 16.17 10.46
C LEU A 279 8.36 17.61 10.93
N ASN A 280 9.56 18.05 11.21
CA ASN A 280 9.82 19.45 11.47
C ASN A 280 10.22 20.10 10.12
N HIS A 281 9.42 21.06 9.65
CA HIS A 281 9.86 21.90 8.55
C HIS A 281 11.03 22.74 9.09
N SER A 282 12.27 22.33 8.78
CA SER A 282 13.38 23.24 8.93
C SER A 282 13.06 24.45 8.05
N GLN A 283 12.93 25.63 8.66
CA GLN A 283 12.97 26.86 7.88
C GLN A 283 14.25 26.75 7.06
N SER A 284 14.13 26.65 5.76
CA SER A 284 15.23 26.92 4.84
C SER A 284 15.53 28.39 5.09
N ASP A 285 16.57 28.64 5.90
CA ASP A 285 17.22 29.93 5.92
C ASP A 285 17.62 30.25 4.47
N GLU A 286 17.17 31.40 4.01
CA GLU A 286 17.43 32.02 2.71
C GLU A 286 18.89 32.03 2.31
#